data_cc7e86b96060dc027571de94a9f7b257
#
_entry.id   cc7e86b96060dc027571de94a9f7b257
#
_cell.length_a   1.000
_cell.length_b   1.000
_cell.length_c   1.000
_cell.angle_alpha   90.00
_cell.angle_beta   90.00
_cell.angle_gamma   90.00
#
_symmetry.space_group_name_H-M   'P 1'
#
loop_
_entity.id
_entity.type
_entity.pdbx_description
1 polymer ?
#
loop_
_entity_poly.entity_id
_entity_poly.type
_entity_poly.pdbx_seq_one_letter_code
_entity_poly.pdbx_strand_id
1 'polypeptide(L)'
;MNRMNERVLAKNAKRNQIYRCPYCLGEVILRHGVKVIPHFAHKVKSTRLCYKAETYNHYQLKMLLAQKFEAINYDVDIEPFFKCIKQYPDLVINQRHAIEIQCSTISTTEIIESTLGLKSIGLKVYWIINDVKKRGDFIELTQFQTTFINPIHRTLITWDFTKSRLIIYTHLQNIAGKKFICKKHTIQIKQLFNTYQSEQAQIYKLSKRTINNYILQCRRKNSVLEPTLSAIYQLQMNDNEVCINTGFIFPNQIYIETHPVEWQLNYLLLRRKYDRHQSCD
;
A
#
# COMPACT_ATOMS: atom_id res chain seq x y z
N MET A 1 -1.22 -3.76 -29.87
CA MET A 1 -2.18 -3.36 -30.91
C MET A 1 -1.83 -4.10 -32.18
N ASN A 2 -2.85 -4.49 -32.96
CA ASN A 2 -2.67 -5.05 -34.31
C ASN A 2 -2.38 -3.93 -35.34
N ARG A 3 -2.31 -4.30 -36.63
CA ARG A 3 -2.09 -3.33 -37.73
C ARG A 3 -3.19 -2.29 -37.88
N MET A 4 -4.39 -2.54 -37.35
CA MET A 4 -5.55 -1.62 -37.40
C MET A 4 -5.64 -0.74 -36.13
N ASN A 5 -4.60 -0.72 -35.31
CA ASN A 5 -4.55 -0.05 -34.00
C ASN A 5 -5.57 -0.55 -32.95
N GLU A 6 -6.14 -1.73 -33.19
CA GLU A 6 -7.03 -2.37 -32.22
C GLU A 6 -6.21 -3.09 -31.15
N ARG A 7 -6.69 -3.03 -29.90
CA ARG A 7 -6.10 -3.82 -28.81
C ARG A 7 -6.44 -5.29 -28.98
N VAL A 8 -5.41 -6.12 -28.86
CA VAL A 8 -5.55 -7.57 -28.94
C VAL A 8 -4.96 -8.18 -27.69
N LEU A 9 -5.75 -8.96 -26.96
CA LEU A 9 -5.23 -9.76 -25.85
C LEU A 9 -4.34 -10.88 -26.38
N ALA A 10 -3.26 -11.20 -25.68
CA ALA A 10 -2.29 -12.20 -26.14
C ALA A 10 -2.93 -13.59 -26.36
N LYS A 11 -3.97 -13.96 -25.57
CA LYS A 11 -4.74 -15.20 -25.76
C LYS A 11 -5.47 -15.27 -27.11
N ASN A 12 -5.83 -14.11 -27.66
CA ASN A 12 -6.57 -14.00 -28.93
C ASN A 12 -5.64 -13.62 -30.10
N ALA A 13 -4.36 -13.44 -29.84
CA ALA A 13 -3.39 -13.05 -30.84
C ALA A 13 -2.99 -14.23 -31.73
N LYS A 14 -2.87 -13.97 -33.03
CA LYS A 14 -2.43 -14.97 -34.02
C LYS A 14 -0.92 -14.94 -34.18
N ARG A 15 -0.29 -16.11 -34.35
CA ARG A 15 1.14 -16.19 -34.72
C ARG A 15 1.36 -15.54 -36.07
N ASN A 16 2.56 -15.03 -36.29
CA ASN A 16 3.01 -14.40 -37.56
C ASN A 16 2.30 -13.07 -37.88
N GLN A 17 1.68 -12.41 -36.91
CA GLN A 17 1.21 -11.03 -37.05
C GLN A 17 2.13 -10.06 -36.30
N ILE A 18 2.26 -8.85 -36.84
CA ILE A 18 2.99 -7.78 -36.18
C ILE A 18 2.09 -7.10 -35.19
N TYR A 19 2.56 -7.04 -33.94
CA TYR A 19 1.90 -6.33 -32.85
C TYR A 19 2.79 -5.21 -32.32
N ARG A 20 2.18 -4.15 -31.83
CA ARG A 20 2.87 -3.02 -31.22
C ARG A 20 2.38 -2.79 -29.79
N CYS A 21 3.29 -2.38 -28.91
CA CYS A 21 2.95 -1.97 -27.57
C CYS A 21 2.03 -0.74 -27.60
N PRO A 22 0.89 -0.72 -26.91
CA PRO A 22 -0.01 0.43 -26.88
C PRO A 22 0.60 1.67 -26.19
N TYR A 23 1.66 1.47 -25.41
CA TYR A 23 2.29 2.54 -24.62
C TYR A 23 3.46 3.21 -25.35
N CYS A 24 4.37 2.44 -25.89
CA CYS A 24 5.59 2.96 -26.52
C CYS A 24 5.61 2.78 -28.05
N LEU A 25 4.58 2.16 -28.62
CA LEU A 25 4.45 1.80 -30.04
C LEU A 25 5.57 0.89 -30.56
N GLY A 26 6.46 0.42 -29.66
CA GLY A 26 7.53 -0.52 -29.98
C GLY A 26 6.98 -1.88 -30.40
N GLU A 27 7.70 -2.58 -31.29
CA GLU A 27 7.32 -3.91 -31.75
C GLU A 27 7.36 -4.93 -30.61
N VAL A 28 6.31 -5.73 -30.48
CA VAL A 28 6.20 -6.80 -29.50
C VAL A 28 5.99 -8.15 -30.19
N ILE A 29 6.52 -9.19 -29.56
CA ILE A 29 6.42 -10.57 -30.02
C ILE A 29 5.44 -11.31 -29.13
N LEU A 30 4.50 -12.05 -29.74
CA LEU A 30 3.66 -13.00 -29.03
C LEU A 30 4.50 -14.18 -28.56
N ARG A 31 4.60 -14.36 -27.27
CA ARG A 31 5.16 -15.57 -26.65
C ARG A 31 4.02 -16.47 -26.21
N HIS A 32 3.98 -17.65 -26.80
CA HIS A 32 2.95 -18.66 -26.53
C HIS A 32 3.61 -20.05 -26.59
N GLY A 33 3.48 -20.81 -25.51
CA GLY A 33 4.04 -22.16 -25.39
C GLY A 33 3.22 -23.02 -24.45
N VAL A 34 3.49 -24.33 -24.43
CA VAL A 34 2.73 -25.32 -23.61
C VAL A 34 2.80 -25.01 -22.09
N LYS A 35 3.91 -24.40 -21.65
CA LYS A 35 4.13 -24.07 -20.23
C LYS A 35 4.10 -22.55 -19.94
N VAL A 36 3.80 -21.76 -20.97
CA VAL A 36 3.88 -20.27 -20.84
C VAL A 36 2.54 -19.70 -21.26
N ILE A 37 1.92 -18.95 -20.34
CA ILE A 37 0.71 -18.19 -20.64
C ILE A 37 0.99 -17.22 -21.79
N PRO A 38 0.11 -17.11 -22.81
CA PRO A 38 0.28 -16.19 -23.90
C PRO A 38 0.50 -14.76 -23.41
N HIS A 39 1.63 -14.14 -23.79
CA HIS A 39 1.94 -12.75 -23.45
C HIS A 39 2.75 -12.08 -24.57
N PHE A 40 2.73 -10.74 -24.61
CA PHE A 40 3.56 -9.96 -25.50
C PHE A 40 4.86 -9.55 -24.80
N ALA A 41 5.99 -9.74 -25.49
CA ALA A 41 7.30 -9.26 -25.05
C ALA A 41 7.87 -8.29 -26.07
N HIS A 42 8.53 -7.21 -25.65
CA HIS A 42 9.24 -6.33 -26.58
C HIS A 42 10.33 -7.08 -27.33
N LYS A 43 10.40 -6.86 -28.64
CA LYS A 43 11.37 -7.53 -29.53
C LYS A 43 12.82 -7.11 -29.27
N VAL A 44 13.00 -5.85 -28.91
CA VAL A 44 14.29 -5.26 -28.54
C VAL A 44 14.09 -4.51 -27.24
N LYS A 45 15.10 -4.49 -26.34
CA LYS A 45 15.15 -3.50 -25.26
C LYS A 45 15.20 -2.13 -25.93
N SER A 46 14.05 -1.51 -26.16
CA SER A 46 13.99 -0.19 -26.75
C SER A 46 14.76 0.77 -25.85
N THR A 47 15.55 1.64 -26.44
CA THR A 47 16.26 2.73 -25.76
C THR A 47 15.31 3.72 -25.06
N ARG A 48 14.03 3.64 -25.35
CA ARG A 48 12.94 4.27 -24.59
C ARG A 48 12.34 3.21 -23.67
N LEU A 49 12.63 3.34 -22.38
CA LEU A 49 12.02 2.53 -21.33
C LEU A 49 10.49 2.56 -21.51
N CYS A 50 9.91 1.40 -21.86
CA CYS A 50 8.47 1.25 -21.79
C CYS A 50 8.11 1.26 -20.29
N TYR A 51 7.53 2.32 -19.81
CA TYR A 51 7.20 2.52 -18.41
C TYR A 51 6.28 1.44 -17.81
N LYS A 52 5.62 0.64 -18.64
CA LYS A 52 4.81 -0.50 -18.20
C LYS A 52 5.42 -1.84 -18.66
N ALA A 53 6.64 -2.13 -18.21
CA ALA A 53 7.15 -3.51 -18.26
C ALA A 53 6.40 -4.34 -17.21
N GLU A 54 5.30 -4.95 -17.63
CA GLU A 54 4.49 -5.82 -16.78
C GLU A 54 5.29 -7.08 -16.41
N THR A 55 5.36 -7.39 -15.11
CA THR A 55 5.95 -8.64 -14.64
C THR A 55 5.01 -9.81 -14.91
N TYR A 56 5.55 -11.03 -15.01
CA TYR A 56 4.74 -12.24 -15.17
C TYR A 56 3.69 -12.39 -14.05
N ASN A 57 4.06 -12.14 -12.82
CA ASN A 57 3.16 -12.21 -11.67
C ASN A 57 2.01 -11.19 -11.75
N HIS A 58 2.31 -9.97 -12.19
CA HIS A 58 1.30 -8.93 -12.39
C HIS A 58 0.28 -9.40 -13.46
N TYR A 59 0.77 -9.80 -14.62
CA TYR A 59 -0.11 -10.29 -15.70
C TYR A 59 -0.97 -11.48 -15.25
N GLN A 60 -0.36 -12.48 -14.60
CA GLN A 60 -1.10 -13.64 -14.10
C GLN A 60 -2.20 -13.25 -13.11
N LEU A 61 -1.88 -12.39 -12.15
CA LEU A 61 -2.84 -11.95 -11.15
C LEU A 61 -3.98 -11.15 -11.78
N LYS A 62 -3.68 -10.24 -12.71
CA LYS A 62 -4.70 -9.50 -13.46
C LYS A 62 -5.67 -10.41 -14.18
N MET A 63 -5.16 -11.37 -14.94
CA MET A 63 -6.02 -12.32 -15.67
C MET A 63 -6.81 -13.23 -14.74
N LEU A 64 -6.22 -13.69 -13.64
CA LEU A 64 -6.91 -14.50 -12.63
C LEU A 64 -8.05 -13.72 -11.96
N LEU A 65 -7.81 -12.46 -11.59
CA LEU A 65 -8.84 -11.61 -10.98
C LEU A 65 -9.97 -11.35 -11.99
N ALA A 66 -9.65 -11.04 -13.24
CA ALA A 66 -10.65 -10.85 -14.30
C ALA A 66 -11.55 -12.08 -14.42
N GLN A 67 -10.97 -13.28 -14.56
CA GLN A 67 -11.74 -14.53 -14.64
C GLN A 67 -12.62 -14.79 -13.41
N LYS A 68 -12.10 -14.50 -12.20
CA LYS A 68 -12.87 -14.66 -10.96
C LYS A 68 -14.05 -13.71 -10.86
N PHE A 69 -13.91 -12.45 -11.34
CA PHE A 69 -15.02 -11.51 -11.38
C PHE A 69 -16.05 -11.89 -12.45
N GLU A 70 -15.61 -12.27 -13.65
CA GLU A 70 -16.49 -12.77 -14.72
C GLU A 70 -17.30 -13.99 -14.23
N ALA A 71 -16.65 -14.91 -13.49
CA ALA A 71 -17.32 -16.14 -12.96
C ALA A 71 -18.44 -15.84 -11.94
N ILE A 72 -18.49 -14.65 -11.39
CA ILE A 72 -19.59 -14.18 -10.50
C ILE A 72 -20.49 -13.14 -11.17
N ASN A 73 -20.49 -13.11 -12.52
CA ASN A 73 -21.30 -12.24 -13.37
C ASN A 73 -21.04 -10.73 -13.17
N TYR A 74 -19.81 -10.35 -12.89
CA TYR A 74 -19.40 -8.93 -12.89
C TYR A 74 -18.93 -8.57 -14.29
N ASP A 75 -19.27 -7.34 -14.71
CA ASP A 75 -18.71 -6.75 -15.93
C ASP A 75 -17.26 -6.38 -15.70
N VAL A 76 -16.37 -6.82 -16.60
CA VAL A 76 -14.90 -6.69 -16.43
C VAL A 76 -14.25 -6.13 -17.68
N ASP A 77 -13.77 -4.91 -17.56
CA ASP A 77 -12.89 -4.29 -18.56
C ASP A 77 -11.44 -4.48 -18.16
N ILE A 78 -10.65 -5.10 -19.04
CA ILE A 78 -9.21 -5.30 -18.84
C ILE A 78 -8.46 -4.15 -19.52
N GLU A 79 -7.72 -3.37 -18.76
CA GLU A 79 -6.94 -2.22 -19.20
C GLU A 79 -7.73 -1.24 -20.10
N PRO A 80 -8.92 -0.78 -19.72
CA PRO A 80 -9.66 0.20 -20.50
C PRO A 80 -8.89 1.52 -20.57
N PHE A 81 -8.92 2.18 -21.73
CA PHE A 81 -8.27 3.48 -21.90
C PHE A 81 -9.21 4.63 -21.60
N PHE A 82 -8.92 5.39 -20.58
CA PHE A 82 -9.63 6.64 -20.27
C PHE A 82 -8.92 7.83 -20.90
N LYS A 83 -9.44 8.27 -22.05
CA LYS A 83 -8.82 9.34 -22.86
C LYS A 83 -8.68 10.66 -22.11
N CYS A 84 -9.66 11.01 -21.25
CA CYS A 84 -9.68 12.25 -20.48
C CYS A 84 -8.53 12.39 -19.47
N ILE A 85 -8.12 11.28 -18.87
CA ILE A 85 -7.02 11.22 -17.90
C ILE A 85 -5.76 10.56 -18.46
N LYS A 86 -5.82 10.04 -19.70
CA LYS A 86 -4.73 9.30 -20.37
C LYS A 86 -4.19 8.11 -19.57
N GLN A 87 -5.07 7.41 -18.86
CA GLN A 87 -4.71 6.29 -18.00
C GLN A 87 -5.37 4.98 -18.42
N TYR A 88 -4.73 3.87 -18.02
CA TYR A 88 -5.18 2.50 -18.24
C TYR A 88 -5.10 1.76 -16.89
N PRO A 89 -6.18 1.71 -16.09
CA PRO A 89 -6.19 0.85 -14.91
C PRO A 89 -6.08 -0.62 -15.33
N ASP A 90 -5.56 -1.48 -14.47
CA ASP A 90 -5.43 -2.91 -14.77
C ASP A 90 -6.77 -3.56 -15.02
N LEU A 91 -7.75 -3.30 -14.16
CA LEU A 91 -9.13 -3.77 -14.33
C LEU A 91 -10.12 -2.68 -13.93
N VAL A 92 -11.25 -2.63 -14.63
CA VAL A 92 -12.44 -1.89 -14.18
C VAL A 92 -13.61 -2.86 -14.05
N ILE A 93 -14.24 -2.86 -12.90
CA ILE A 93 -15.31 -3.76 -12.54
C ILE A 93 -16.62 -2.98 -12.42
N ASN A 94 -17.65 -3.44 -13.14
CA ASN A 94 -18.99 -2.84 -13.18
C ASN A 94 -18.93 -1.32 -13.42
N GLN A 95 -17.98 -0.84 -14.20
CA GLN A 95 -17.75 0.60 -14.53
C GLN A 95 -17.68 1.52 -13.30
N ARG A 96 -17.39 0.96 -12.12
CA ARG A 96 -17.37 1.68 -10.84
C ARG A 96 -16.09 1.50 -10.04
N HIS A 97 -15.45 0.35 -10.15
CA HIS A 97 -14.31 -0.03 -9.31
C HIS A 97 -13.07 -0.25 -10.18
N ALA A 98 -12.06 0.59 -10.02
CA ALA A 98 -10.75 0.38 -10.63
C ALA A 98 -9.88 -0.48 -9.70
N ILE A 99 -9.27 -1.52 -10.23
CA ILE A 99 -8.28 -2.33 -9.53
C ILE A 99 -6.94 -2.07 -10.18
N GLU A 100 -5.96 -1.71 -9.37
CA GLU A 100 -4.57 -1.56 -9.73
C GLU A 100 -3.74 -2.62 -8.99
N ILE A 101 -2.89 -3.33 -9.70
CA ILE A 101 -2.05 -4.39 -9.16
C ILE A 101 -0.61 -3.91 -9.14
N GLN A 102 0.04 -3.95 -7.98
CA GLN A 102 1.41 -3.48 -7.87
C GLN A 102 2.35 -4.56 -7.33
N CYS A 103 3.12 -5.18 -8.21
CA CYS A 103 4.08 -6.23 -7.89
C CYS A 103 5.53 -5.73 -7.78
N SER A 104 5.84 -4.55 -8.31
CA SER A 104 7.17 -3.94 -8.33
C SER A 104 7.14 -2.55 -7.69
N THR A 105 8.29 -2.02 -7.30
CA THR A 105 8.37 -0.66 -6.75
C THR A 105 8.24 0.37 -7.86
N ILE A 106 7.36 1.35 -7.67
CA ILE A 106 7.21 2.56 -8.48
C ILE A 106 7.30 3.79 -7.56
N SER A 107 7.35 4.98 -8.14
CA SER A 107 7.38 6.21 -7.35
C SER A 107 6.03 6.48 -6.66
N THR A 108 6.07 7.12 -5.49
CA THR A 108 4.86 7.55 -4.77
C THR A 108 4.05 8.53 -5.62
N THR A 109 4.71 9.37 -6.41
CA THR A 109 4.05 10.31 -7.33
C THR A 109 3.19 9.57 -8.35
N GLU A 110 3.70 8.50 -8.96
CA GLU A 110 2.92 7.69 -9.91
C GLU A 110 1.68 7.05 -9.26
N ILE A 111 1.79 6.57 -8.00
CA ILE A 111 0.65 6.02 -7.26
C ILE A 111 -0.41 7.09 -7.01
N ILE A 112 0.03 8.28 -6.60
CA ILE A 112 -0.87 9.42 -6.33
C ILE A 112 -1.56 9.87 -7.62
N GLU A 113 -0.81 10.10 -8.69
CA GLU A 113 -1.34 10.54 -9.99
C GLU A 113 -2.32 9.53 -10.57
N SER A 114 -2.01 8.22 -10.52
CA SER A 114 -2.94 7.17 -10.96
C SER A 114 -4.22 7.19 -10.12
N THR A 115 -4.06 7.23 -8.80
CA THR A 115 -5.22 7.22 -7.88
C THR A 115 -6.12 8.44 -8.07
N LEU A 116 -5.54 9.64 -8.15
CA LEU A 116 -6.30 10.89 -8.32
C LEU A 116 -6.96 10.96 -9.68
N GLY A 117 -6.25 10.57 -10.75
CA GLY A 117 -6.81 10.51 -12.09
C GLY A 117 -8.04 9.61 -12.17
N LEU A 118 -7.96 8.39 -11.67
CA LEU A 118 -9.08 7.45 -11.67
C LEU A 118 -10.25 7.93 -10.80
N LYS A 119 -9.96 8.54 -9.64
CA LYS A 119 -10.99 9.13 -8.78
C LYS A 119 -11.69 10.32 -9.43
N SER A 120 -10.98 11.14 -10.21
CA SER A 120 -11.56 12.31 -10.87
C SER A 120 -12.66 11.98 -11.89
N ILE A 121 -12.65 10.74 -12.41
CA ILE A 121 -13.68 10.20 -13.31
C ILE A 121 -14.72 9.34 -12.58
N GLY A 122 -14.78 9.41 -11.25
CA GLY A 122 -15.80 8.75 -10.43
C GLY A 122 -15.50 7.29 -10.06
N LEU A 123 -14.33 6.74 -10.39
CA LEU A 123 -13.97 5.38 -10.03
C LEU A 123 -13.48 5.27 -8.59
N LYS A 124 -13.89 4.21 -7.89
CA LYS A 124 -13.31 3.80 -6.61
C LYS A 124 -12.06 2.96 -6.87
N VAL A 125 -10.93 3.38 -6.35
CA VAL A 125 -9.63 2.75 -6.64
C VAL A 125 -9.23 1.79 -5.54
N TYR A 126 -8.83 0.57 -5.94
CA TYR A 126 -8.35 -0.49 -5.06
C TYR A 126 -6.98 -0.95 -5.52
N TRP A 127 -5.98 -0.76 -4.67
CA TRP A 127 -4.64 -1.25 -4.92
C TRP A 127 -4.46 -2.63 -4.32
N ILE A 128 -3.92 -3.57 -5.08
CA ILE A 128 -3.56 -4.91 -4.62
C ILE A 128 -2.07 -5.07 -4.77
N ILE A 129 -1.36 -5.27 -3.66
CA ILE A 129 0.09 -5.48 -3.65
C ILE A 129 0.43 -6.92 -3.26
N ASN A 130 1.72 -7.29 -3.38
CA ASN A 130 2.20 -8.57 -2.88
C ASN A 130 1.97 -8.69 -1.37
N ASP A 131 1.66 -9.92 -0.88
CA ASP A 131 1.47 -10.13 0.55
C ASP A 131 2.72 -9.76 1.35
N VAL A 132 2.49 -9.31 2.57
CA VAL A 132 3.50 -8.73 3.44
C VAL A 132 4.00 -9.73 4.46
N LYS A 133 5.21 -9.52 4.96
CA LYS A 133 5.80 -10.39 5.98
C LYS A 133 5.11 -10.18 7.32
N LYS A 134 4.60 -11.28 7.90
CA LYS A 134 4.07 -11.30 9.26
C LYS A 134 5.14 -11.85 10.22
N ARG A 135 5.32 -11.17 11.36
CA ARG A 135 6.20 -11.59 12.47
C ARG A 135 5.42 -11.55 13.78
N GLY A 136 4.99 -12.72 14.28
CA GLY A 136 4.12 -12.79 15.45
C GLY A 136 2.81 -12.05 15.20
N ASP A 137 2.48 -11.10 16.06
CA ASP A 137 1.25 -10.29 15.97
C ASP A 137 1.37 -9.04 15.09
N PHE A 138 2.55 -8.81 14.51
CA PHE A 138 2.87 -7.62 13.71
C PHE A 138 3.06 -7.98 12.24
N ILE A 139 2.80 -7.01 11.38
CA ILE A 139 3.32 -6.99 10.02
C ILE A 139 4.40 -5.93 9.92
N GLU A 140 5.38 -6.16 9.03
CA GLU A 140 6.39 -5.16 8.70
C GLU A 140 6.11 -4.62 7.30
N LEU A 141 5.87 -3.31 7.20
CA LEU A 141 5.64 -2.64 5.94
C LEU A 141 6.85 -1.76 5.59
N THR A 142 7.30 -1.84 4.35
CA THR A 142 8.25 -0.86 3.80
C THR A 142 7.53 0.48 3.61
N GLN A 143 8.29 1.58 3.49
CA GLN A 143 7.73 2.89 3.17
C GLN A 143 6.89 2.85 1.88
N PHE A 144 7.34 2.12 0.86
CA PHE A 144 6.57 1.88 -0.35
C PHE A 144 5.23 1.18 -0.07
N GLN A 145 5.21 0.13 0.75
CA GLN A 145 3.98 -0.60 1.06
C GLN A 145 2.98 0.23 1.89
N THR A 146 3.47 1.16 2.72
CA THR A 146 2.58 2.04 3.49
C THR A 146 1.78 3.00 2.63
N THR A 147 2.24 3.33 1.42
CA THR A 147 1.51 4.21 0.49
C THR A 147 0.19 3.61 0.00
N PHE A 148 0.05 2.28 0.07
CA PHE A 148 -1.17 1.57 -0.34
C PHE A 148 -2.19 1.38 0.79
N ILE A 149 -1.88 1.81 1.99
CA ILE A 149 -2.85 1.77 3.09
C ILE A 149 -3.97 2.77 2.80
N ASN A 150 -5.21 2.30 2.82
CA ASN A 150 -6.35 3.20 2.85
C ASN A 150 -6.39 3.89 4.22
N PRO A 151 -6.15 5.21 4.33
CA PRO A 151 -5.99 5.86 5.62
C PRO A 151 -7.32 6.00 6.37
N ILE A 152 -8.44 6.11 5.66
CA ILE A 152 -9.79 6.27 6.25
C ILE A 152 -10.23 4.97 6.92
N HIS A 153 -10.10 3.85 6.19
CA HIS A 153 -10.53 2.54 6.67
C HIS A 153 -9.41 1.77 7.37
N ARG A 154 -8.17 2.27 7.31
CA ARG A 154 -6.95 1.62 7.84
C ARG A 154 -6.84 0.17 7.36
N THR A 155 -6.97 0.01 6.03
CA THR A 155 -6.94 -1.29 5.36
C THR A 155 -5.81 -1.35 4.35
N LEU A 156 -5.28 -2.54 4.15
CA LEU A 156 -4.32 -2.87 3.10
C LEU A 156 -4.76 -4.16 2.42
N ILE A 157 -4.82 -4.15 1.09
CA ILE A 157 -5.22 -5.31 0.31
C ILE A 157 -3.97 -5.92 -0.34
N THR A 158 -3.81 -7.23 -0.18
CA THR A 158 -2.65 -7.95 -0.68
C THR A 158 -3.04 -9.25 -1.35
N TRP A 159 -2.15 -9.77 -2.19
CA TRP A 159 -2.27 -11.07 -2.81
C TRP A 159 -1.14 -11.99 -2.36
N ASP A 160 -1.52 -13.15 -1.79
CA ASP A 160 -0.59 -14.22 -1.43
C ASP A 160 -0.42 -15.16 -2.63
N PHE A 161 0.68 -15.00 -3.37
CA PHE A 161 0.99 -15.82 -4.54
C PHE A 161 1.21 -17.30 -4.21
N THR A 162 1.66 -17.62 -2.99
CA THR A 162 1.92 -19.01 -2.59
C THR A 162 0.64 -19.81 -2.36
N LYS A 163 -0.39 -19.16 -1.85
CA LYS A 163 -1.68 -19.75 -1.52
C LYS A 163 -2.80 -19.29 -2.46
N SER A 164 -2.47 -18.51 -3.48
CA SER A 164 -3.40 -17.96 -4.49
C SER A 164 -4.67 -17.38 -3.88
N ARG A 165 -4.52 -16.50 -2.87
CA ARG A 165 -5.64 -15.94 -2.13
C ARG A 165 -5.52 -14.45 -1.90
N LEU A 166 -6.67 -13.78 -1.85
CA LEU A 166 -6.80 -12.37 -1.52
C LEU A 166 -6.85 -12.20 0.00
N ILE A 167 -6.04 -11.26 0.50
CA ILE A 167 -5.93 -10.96 1.92
C ILE A 167 -6.23 -9.48 2.11
N ILE A 168 -7.00 -9.18 3.14
CA ILE A 168 -7.16 -7.83 3.64
C ILE A 168 -6.64 -7.73 5.07
N TYR A 169 -5.79 -6.73 5.30
CA TYR A 169 -5.41 -6.31 6.63
C TYR A 169 -6.30 -5.15 7.04
N THR A 170 -6.91 -5.23 8.21
CA THR A 170 -7.81 -4.23 8.78
C THR A 170 -7.29 -3.73 10.12
N HIS A 171 -7.80 -2.60 10.60
CA HIS A 171 -7.40 -2.00 11.88
C HIS A 171 -5.91 -1.70 11.97
N LEU A 172 -5.29 -1.36 10.82
CA LEU A 172 -3.87 -1.04 10.78
C LEU A 172 -3.54 0.13 11.72
N GLN A 173 -2.59 -0.10 12.61
CA GLN A 173 -2.06 0.93 13.53
C GLN A 173 -0.55 0.83 13.56
N ASN A 174 0.14 1.94 13.32
CA ASN A 174 1.58 2.00 13.40
C ASN A 174 2.03 1.97 14.86
N ILE A 175 2.90 1.02 15.20
CA ILE A 175 3.49 0.91 16.54
C ILE A 175 4.75 1.75 16.64
N ALA A 176 5.65 1.54 15.67
CA ALA A 176 6.93 2.26 15.54
C ALA A 176 7.59 1.89 14.22
N GLY A 177 8.06 2.86 13.47
CA GLY A 177 8.76 2.67 12.21
C GLY A 177 7.96 1.80 11.23
N LYS A 178 8.50 0.63 10.89
CA LYS A 178 7.88 -0.28 9.90
C LYS A 178 6.87 -1.28 10.48
N LYS A 179 6.61 -1.25 11.79
CA LYS A 179 5.77 -2.25 12.47
C LYS A 179 4.33 -1.77 12.63
N PHE A 180 3.39 -2.64 12.26
CA PHE A 180 1.96 -2.37 12.36
C PHE A 180 1.24 -3.52 13.06
N ILE A 181 0.34 -3.19 14.00
CA ILE A 181 -0.69 -4.12 14.50
C ILE A 181 -1.83 -4.12 13.49
N CYS A 182 -2.44 -5.27 13.25
CA CYS A 182 -3.58 -5.41 12.35
C CYS A 182 -4.32 -6.73 12.58
N LYS A 183 -5.56 -6.79 12.10
CA LYS A 183 -6.29 -8.05 11.91
C LYS A 183 -6.10 -8.51 10.45
N LYS A 184 -5.77 -9.80 10.23
CA LYS A 184 -5.58 -10.39 8.89
C LYS A 184 -6.78 -11.26 8.54
N HIS A 185 -7.39 -11.01 7.38
CA HIS A 185 -8.53 -11.79 6.87
C HIS A 185 -8.23 -12.29 5.46
N THR A 186 -8.53 -13.56 5.21
CA THR A 186 -8.64 -14.06 3.83
C THR A 186 -10.05 -13.78 3.35
N ILE A 187 -10.19 -13.14 2.21
CA ILE A 187 -11.48 -12.74 1.66
C ILE A 187 -11.74 -13.37 0.30
N GLN A 188 -13.02 -13.57 -0.01
CA GLN A 188 -13.45 -13.95 -1.35
C GLN A 188 -13.48 -12.72 -2.25
N ILE A 189 -13.37 -12.93 -3.56
CA ILE A 189 -13.33 -11.82 -4.54
C ILE A 189 -14.55 -10.88 -4.43
N LYS A 190 -15.74 -11.43 -4.18
CA LYS A 190 -16.98 -10.65 -4.00
C LYS A 190 -16.94 -9.70 -2.80
N GLN A 191 -16.08 -9.95 -1.82
CA GLN A 191 -15.94 -9.15 -0.62
C GLN A 191 -14.93 -8.00 -0.78
N LEU A 192 -14.21 -7.93 -1.92
CA LEU A 192 -13.18 -6.90 -2.16
C LEU A 192 -13.74 -5.47 -2.04
N PHE A 193 -14.98 -5.27 -2.47
CA PHE A 193 -15.63 -3.96 -2.49
C PHE A 193 -16.47 -3.66 -1.25
N ASN A 194 -16.48 -4.57 -0.27
CA ASN A 194 -17.16 -4.32 0.99
C ASN A 194 -16.54 -3.15 1.72
N THR A 195 -17.37 -2.35 2.37
CA THR A 195 -16.90 -1.31 3.26
C THR A 195 -16.51 -1.96 4.58
N TYR A 196 -15.22 -2.02 4.85
CA TYR A 196 -14.72 -2.44 6.16
C TYR A 196 -14.84 -1.24 7.09
N GLN A 197 -15.95 -1.18 7.83
CA GLN A 197 -16.10 -0.17 8.88
C GLN A 197 -15.05 -0.45 9.95
N SER A 198 -14.33 0.58 10.34
CA SER A 198 -13.48 0.51 11.51
C SER A 198 -14.42 0.41 12.72
N GLU A 199 -14.53 -0.79 13.32
CA GLU A 199 -15.03 -0.91 14.69
C GLU A 199 -14.33 0.13 15.58
N GLN A 200 -14.94 0.48 16.73
CA GLN A 200 -14.36 1.46 17.64
C GLN A 200 -12.87 1.20 17.81
N ALA A 201 -12.10 2.21 17.43
CA ALA A 201 -10.66 2.09 17.37
C ALA A 201 -10.10 1.94 18.78
N GLN A 202 -9.57 0.77 19.11
CA GLN A 202 -8.94 0.53 20.39
C GLN A 202 -7.61 1.27 20.47
N ILE A 203 -7.39 1.93 21.58
CA ILE A 203 -6.09 2.48 21.95
C ILE A 203 -5.27 1.35 22.56
N TYR A 204 -4.14 1.01 21.94
CA TYR A 204 -3.18 0.08 22.51
C TYR A 204 -2.14 0.84 23.32
N LYS A 205 -1.49 0.15 24.26
CA LYS A 205 -0.35 0.69 24.97
C LYS A 205 0.84 -0.25 24.84
N LEU A 206 1.98 0.29 24.54
CA LEU A 206 3.25 -0.46 24.54
C LEU A 206 3.55 -0.98 25.95
N SER A 207 4.07 -2.19 26.05
CA SER A 207 4.51 -2.74 27.33
C SER A 207 5.63 -1.90 27.94
N LYS A 208 5.73 -1.85 29.27
CA LYS A 208 6.86 -1.21 29.98
C LYS A 208 8.22 -1.69 29.44
N ARG A 209 8.35 -2.98 29.15
CA ARG A 209 9.57 -3.57 28.57
C ARG A 209 9.90 -2.96 27.21
N THR A 210 8.89 -2.75 26.35
CA THR A 210 9.10 -2.16 25.03
C THR A 210 9.54 -0.69 25.13
N ILE A 211 8.90 0.08 26.02
CA ILE A 211 9.25 1.48 26.25
C ILE A 211 10.67 1.60 26.81
N ASN A 212 11.01 0.82 27.84
CA ASN A 212 12.36 0.82 28.44
C ASN A 212 13.43 0.42 27.42
N ASN A 213 13.17 -0.57 26.57
CA ASN A 213 14.09 -0.96 25.51
C ASN A 213 14.32 0.19 24.51
N TYR A 214 13.27 0.94 24.18
CA TYR A 214 13.40 2.11 23.31
C TYR A 214 14.24 3.21 23.97
N ILE A 215 13.98 3.55 25.25
CA ILE A 215 14.79 4.54 26.00
C ILE A 215 16.26 4.09 26.06
N LEU A 216 16.52 2.81 26.33
CA LEU A 216 17.89 2.26 26.33
C LEU A 216 18.56 2.39 24.95
N GLN A 217 17.83 2.21 23.87
CA GLN A 217 18.36 2.43 22.51
C GLN A 217 18.70 3.91 22.28
N CYS A 218 17.87 4.85 22.76
CA CYS A 218 18.17 6.28 22.72
C CYS A 218 19.45 6.60 23.50
N ARG A 219 19.60 6.06 24.71
CA ARG A 219 20.82 6.25 25.53
C ARG A 219 22.09 5.74 24.84
N ARG A 220 21.99 4.61 24.11
CA ARG A 220 23.14 4.03 23.37
C ARG A 220 23.63 4.89 22.20
N LYS A 221 22.83 5.84 21.72
CA LYS A 221 23.27 6.78 20.68
C LYS A 221 24.34 7.76 21.17
N ASN A 222 24.54 7.89 22.48
CA ASN A 222 25.51 8.78 23.15
C ASN A 222 25.45 10.21 22.62
N SER A 223 24.28 10.70 22.26
CA SER A 223 24.07 12.06 21.74
C SER A 223 23.29 12.90 22.75
N VAL A 224 23.83 14.06 23.09
CA VAL A 224 23.14 15.06 23.91
C VAL A 224 21.95 15.70 23.19
N LEU A 225 21.89 15.54 21.86
CA LEU A 225 20.82 16.06 21.00
C LEU A 225 19.74 14.99 20.72
N GLU A 226 19.79 13.84 21.38
CA GLU A 226 18.77 12.81 21.20
C GLU A 226 17.40 13.33 21.67
N PRO A 227 16.39 13.44 20.78
CA PRO A 227 15.15 14.17 21.07
C PRO A 227 14.37 13.59 22.25
N THR A 228 14.31 12.26 22.37
CA THR A 228 13.58 11.57 23.44
C THR A 228 14.21 11.86 24.80
N LEU A 229 15.55 11.75 24.91
CA LEU A 229 16.26 12.01 26.17
C LEU A 229 16.22 13.49 26.56
N SER A 230 16.32 14.39 25.59
CA SER A 230 16.16 15.83 25.81
C SER A 230 14.77 16.14 26.36
N ALA A 231 13.72 15.52 25.82
CA ALA A 231 12.35 15.70 26.30
C ALA A 231 12.16 15.14 27.73
N ILE A 232 12.69 13.95 28.02
CA ILE A 232 12.66 13.35 29.35
C ILE A 232 13.32 14.28 30.37
N TYR A 233 14.50 14.82 30.04
CA TYR A 233 15.21 15.76 30.92
C TYR A 233 14.42 17.05 31.15
N GLN A 234 13.89 17.66 30.11
CA GLN A 234 13.12 18.92 30.23
C GLN A 234 11.80 18.72 31.01
N LEU A 235 11.18 17.55 30.91
CA LEU A 235 9.99 17.19 31.68
C LEU A 235 10.30 16.76 33.10
N GLN A 236 11.58 16.51 33.42
CA GLN A 236 12.06 15.98 34.71
C GLN A 236 11.39 14.64 35.07
N MET A 237 11.19 13.78 34.06
CA MET A 237 10.55 12.49 34.23
C MET A 237 11.59 11.37 34.44
N ASN A 238 11.28 10.43 35.32
CA ASN A 238 11.99 9.15 35.40
C ASN A 238 11.39 8.13 34.41
N ASP A 239 12.07 7.00 34.18
CA ASP A 239 11.66 5.97 33.22
C ASP A 239 10.26 5.39 33.52
N ASN A 240 9.87 5.28 34.82
CA ASN A 240 8.55 4.81 35.20
C ASN A 240 7.46 5.82 34.80
N GLU A 241 7.70 7.09 35.01
CA GLU A 241 6.78 8.17 34.61
C GLU A 241 6.63 8.22 33.08
N VAL A 242 7.73 8.05 32.34
CA VAL A 242 7.67 7.91 30.88
C VAL A 242 6.82 6.72 30.49
N CYS A 243 6.98 5.56 31.13
CA CYS A 243 6.15 4.38 30.88
C CYS A 243 4.68 4.60 31.17
N ILE A 244 4.33 5.42 32.17
CA ILE A 244 2.94 5.72 32.52
C ILE A 244 2.32 6.66 31.50
N ASN A 245 3.03 7.71 31.08
CA ASN A 245 2.49 8.83 30.33
C ASN A 245 2.66 8.71 28.82
N THR A 246 3.42 7.72 28.30
CA THR A 246 3.69 7.55 26.87
C THR A 246 3.48 6.12 26.40
N GLY A 247 3.71 5.90 25.11
CA GLY A 247 3.59 4.58 24.50
C GLY A 247 2.16 4.19 24.10
N PHE A 248 1.24 5.14 24.06
CA PHE A 248 -0.11 4.93 23.56
C PHE A 248 -0.11 4.88 22.03
N ILE A 249 -0.82 3.90 21.48
CA ILE A 249 -0.98 3.71 20.03
C ILE A 249 -2.40 4.11 19.67
N PHE A 250 -2.53 5.23 18.98
CA PHE A 250 -3.81 5.76 18.53
C PHE A 250 -4.10 5.31 17.08
N PRO A 251 -5.36 5.15 16.71
CA PRO A 251 -5.76 4.73 15.36
C PRO A 251 -5.19 5.61 14.25
N ASN A 252 -5.23 6.93 14.44
CA ASN A 252 -4.77 7.90 13.45
C ASN A 252 -3.26 8.15 13.52
N GLN A 253 -2.53 7.44 14.37
CA GLN A 253 -1.07 7.51 14.46
C GLN A 253 -0.37 7.04 13.18
N ILE A 254 -1.10 6.43 12.26
CA ILE A 254 -0.59 6.03 10.95
C ILE A 254 0.06 7.19 10.15
N TYR A 255 -0.31 8.44 10.48
CA TYR A 255 0.28 9.65 9.87
C TYR A 255 1.53 10.16 10.62
N ILE A 256 1.91 9.52 11.74
CA ILE A 256 3.03 9.94 12.58
C ILE A 256 4.15 8.92 12.44
N GLU A 257 5.24 9.30 11.78
CA GLU A 257 6.41 8.41 11.59
C GLU A 257 7.27 8.29 12.85
N THR A 258 7.22 9.30 13.72
CA THR A 258 8.00 9.36 14.97
C THR A 258 7.53 8.30 15.97
N HIS A 259 8.48 7.73 16.72
CA HIS A 259 8.16 6.73 17.75
C HIS A 259 7.14 7.26 18.77
N PRO A 260 6.14 6.44 19.21
CA PRO A 260 5.08 6.88 20.12
C PRO A 260 5.59 7.53 21.40
N VAL A 261 6.65 7.01 21.99
CA VAL A 261 7.26 7.61 23.19
C VAL A 261 7.78 9.01 22.91
N GLU A 262 8.50 9.20 21.81
CA GLU A 262 9.12 10.47 21.45
C GLU A 262 8.09 11.57 21.15
N TRP A 263 7.13 11.31 20.26
CA TRP A 263 6.17 12.35 19.89
C TRP A 263 5.24 12.70 21.08
N GLN A 264 4.92 11.70 21.95
CA GLN A 264 4.09 11.96 23.13
C GLN A 264 4.83 12.77 24.20
N LEU A 265 6.13 12.53 24.41
CA LEU A 265 6.96 13.39 25.24
C LEU A 265 7.01 14.82 24.71
N ASN A 266 7.20 14.99 23.40
CA ASN A 266 7.19 16.30 22.77
C ASN A 266 5.83 17.01 22.92
N TYR A 267 4.72 16.26 22.81
CA TYR A 267 3.39 16.79 23.08
C TYR A 267 3.24 17.26 24.53
N LEU A 268 3.73 16.49 25.52
CA LEU A 268 3.70 16.86 26.92
C LEU A 268 4.53 18.13 27.19
N LEU A 269 5.68 18.28 26.53
CA LEU A 269 6.48 19.52 26.61
C LEU A 269 5.72 20.74 26.07
N LEU A 270 5.07 20.60 24.92
CA LEU A 270 4.29 21.67 24.32
C LEU A 270 3.12 22.07 25.23
N ARG A 271 2.40 21.09 25.75
CA ARG A 271 1.31 21.30 26.70
C ARG A 271 1.79 22.06 27.95
N ARG A 272 2.89 21.62 28.57
CA ARG A 272 3.48 22.28 29.77
C ARG A 272 3.87 23.73 29.49
N LYS A 273 4.38 24.04 28.28
CA LYS A 273 4.68 25.43 27.89
C LYS A 273 3.40 26.26 27.77
N TYR A 274 2.37 25.70 27.15
CA TYR A 274 1.09 26.37 26.95
C TYR A 274 0.38 26.68 28.28
N ASP A 275 0.32 25.69 29.19
CA ASP A 275 -0.28 25.84 30.51
C ASP A 275 0.43 26.94 31.35
N ARG A 276 1.76 27.09 31.18
CA ARG A 276 2.53 28.16 31.83
C ARG A 276 2.21 29.57 31.31
N HIS A 277 1.94 29.72 30.03
CA HIS A 277 1.56 31.00 29.43
C HIS A 277 0.17 31.47 29.86
N GLN A 278 -0.78 30.52 30.07
CA GLN A 278 -2.14 30.84 30.52
C GLN A 278 -2.20 31.17 32.04
N SER A 279 -1.20 30.82 32.83
CA SER A 279 -1.15 31.12 34.27
C SER A 279 -0.40 32.43 34.57
N CYS A 280 0.04 33.17 33.57
CA CYS A 280 0.71 34.45 33.70
C CYS A 280 -0.15 35.66 33.25
N ASP A 281 -1.37 35.40 32.78
CA ASP A 281 -2.43 36.37 32.49
C ASP A 281 -3.50 36.30 33.63
#